data_ed5e18f841e84ddff876328d31c9a8d6
#
_entry.id   ed5e18f841e84ddff876328d31c9a8d6
#
_cell.length_a   1.000
_cell.length_b   1.000
_cell.length_c   1.000
_cell.angle_alpha   90.00
_cell.angle_beta   90.00
_cell.angle_gamma   90.00
#
_symmetry.space_group_name_H-M   'P 1'
#
loop_
_entity.id
_entity.type
_entity.pdbx_description
1 polymer ?
#
loop_
_entity_poly.entity_id
_entity_poly.type
_entity_poly.pdbx_seq_one_letter_code
_entity_poly.pdbx_strand_id
1 'polypeptide(L)'
;HIIGRVDDAEQVKLSFPVSERTEGDTRANALTAMMLTVDPAGVAESLAGVRAEIKRGLTALSATRNELLAPLPLTPLVPQRLARKLEGLALGSGSPVGCSNLGALDPAVNRPDGTDADYFWMRQMESQITPDILNLLGGTLYLASGRLHGQVFLAASGWEADCANSTRRLAEQVTRALEDFGLSGTREATLTSP
;
A
#
# COMPACT_ATOMS: atom_id res chain seq x y z
N HIS A 1 -8.09 11.25 -5.58
CA HIS A 1 -7.50 11.62 -6.87
C HIS A 1 -6.92 10.44 -7.66
N ILE A 2 -6.18 9.52 -7.01
CA ILE A 2 -5.47 8.45 -7.75
C ILE A 2 -6.43 7.39 -8.33
N ILE A 3 -7.55 7.12 -7.71
CA ILE A 3 -8.53 6.12 -8.17
C ILE A 3 -9.96 6.64 -8.24
N GLY A 4 -10.17 7.91 -8.53
CA GLY A 4 -11.50 8.50 -8.75
C GLY A 4 -12.49 8.42 -7.57
N ARG A 5 -12.23 7.54 -6.59
CA ARG A 5 -13.07 7.33 -5.42
C ARG A 5 -12.83 8.32 -4.29
N VAL A 6 -11.71 9.03 -4.32
CA VAL A 6 -11.32 9.95 -3.24
C VAL A 6 -12.05 11.29 -3.37
N ASP A 7 -12.47 11.66 -4.57
CA ASP A 7 -13.12 12.94 -4.81
C ASP A 7 -14.52 13.04 -4.17
N ASP A 8 -15.20 11.89 -3.97
CA ASP A 8 -16.52 11.82 -3.36
C ASP A 8 -16.52 11.16 -1.98
N ALA A 9 -15.37 10.72 -1.48
CA ALA A 9 -15.27 10.01 -0.20
C ALA A 9 -15.03 10.99 0.95
N GLU A 10 -15.94 11.02 1.90
CA GLU A 10 -15.73 11.73 3.17
C GLU A 10 -14.53 11.20 3.95
N GLN A 11 -14.12 9.96 3.71
CA GLN A 11 -13.03 9.32 4.44
C GLN A 11 -12.27 8.30 3.56
N VAL A 12 -10.96 8.22 3.74
CA VAL A 12 -10.09 7.25 3.07
C VAL A 12 -9.56 6.22 4.06
N LYS A 13 -9.74 4.94 3.72
CA LYS A 13 -9.16 3.83 4.50
C LYS A 13 -7.76 3.53 4.01
N LEU A 14 -6.80 3.55 4.92
CA LEU A 14 -5.40 3.24 4.67
C LEU A 14 -5.01 1.96 5.41
N SER A 15 -4.22 1.11 4.77
CA SER A 15 -3.64 -0.10 5.37
C SER A 15 -2.13 -0.01 5.36
N PHE A 16 -1.52 -0.16 6.53
CA PHE A 16 -0.08 -0.13 6.72
C PHE A 16 0.41 -1.47 7.23
N PRO A 17 1.26 -2.19 6.49
CA PRO A 17 2.01 -3.30 7.05
C PRO A 17 3.08 -2.76 8.01
N VAL A 18 3.15 -3.34 9.19
CA VAL A 18 4.10 -2.96 10.23
C VAL A 18 4.96 -4.16 10.57
N SER A 19 6.27 -4.01 10.53
CA SER A 19 7.20 -5.06 10.92
C SER A 19 7.18 -5.23 12.45
N GLU A 20 7.00 -6.46 12.89
CA GLU A 20 7.15 -6.88 14.29
C GLU A 20 8.55 -7.43 14.59
N ARG A 21 9.45 -7.39 13.63
CA ARG A 21 10.81 -7.92 13.80
C ARG A 21 11.61 -7.07 14.76
N THR A 22 12.31 -7.75 15.65
CA THR A 22 13.38 -7.20 16.48
C THR A 22 14.73 -7.68 15.98
N GLU A 23 15.80 -7.09 16.47
CA GLU A 23 17.16 -7.53 16.15
C GLU A 23 17.35 -9.01 16.50
N GLY A 24 17.87 -9.80 15.56
CA GLY A 24 18.05 -11.25 15.70
C GLY A 24 16.79 -12.09 15.46
N ASP A 25 15.65 -11.49 15.13
CA ASP A 25 14.43 -12.24 14.82
C ASP A 25 14.52 -12.90 13.44
N THR A 26 14.44 -14.24 13.43
CA THR A 26 14.54 -15.09 12.23
C THR A 26 13.20 -15.53 11.66
N ARG A 27 12.07 -15.07 12.22
CA ARG A 27 10.74 -15.41 11.69
C ARG A 27 10.61 -14.97 10.23
N ALA A 28 10.11 -15.85 9.37
CA ALA A 28 9.98 -15.56 7.94
C ALA A 28 8.99 -14.42 7.67
N ASN A 29 7.81 -14.46 8.30
CA ASN A 29 6.77 -13.43 8.15
C ASN A 29 6.38 -12.89 9.54
N ALA A 30 6.99 -11.78 9.94
CA ALA A 30 6.72 -11.09 11.19
C ALA A 30 6.13 -9.71 10.89
N LEU A 31 4.98 -9.71 10.25
CA LEU A 31 4.23 -8.52 9.89
C LEU A 31 2.87 -8.51 10.57
N THR A 32 2.45 -7.34 10.98
CA THR A 32 1.07 -7.03 11.36
C THR A 32 0.52 -5.95 10.45
N ALA A 33 -0.77 -5.71 10.48
CA ALA A 33 -1.41 -4.67 9.70
C ALA A 33 -2.07 -3.64 10.62
N MET A 34 -1.87 -2.37 10.31
CA MET A 34 -2.57 -1.26 10.93
C MET A 34 -3.53 -0.66 9.92
N MET A 35 -4.79 -0.50 10.32
CA MET A 35 -5.82 0.14 9.51
C MET A 35 -6.12 1.51 10.09
N LEU A 36 -6.14 2.53 9.24
CA LEU A 36 -6.54 3.89 9.59
C LEU A 36 -7.62 4.39 8.65
N THR A 37 -8.49 5.22 9.20
CA THR A 37 -9.44 6.00 8.41
C THR A 37 -9.07 7.47 8.57
N VAL A 38 -8.82 8.14 7.46
CA VAL A 38 -8.38 9.53 7.44
C VAL A 38 -9.34 10.38 6.60
N ASP A 39 -9.52 11.62 7.02
CA ASP A 39 -10.20 12.64 6.25
C ASP A 39 -9.18 13.24 5.26
N PRO A 40 -9.44 13.20 3.94
CA PRO A 40 -8.55 13.79 2.95
C PRO A 40 -8.65 15.32 2.87
N ALA A 41 -9.63 15.93 3.51
CA ALA A 41 -9.81 17.38 3.47
C ALA A 41 -8.62 18.10 4.10
N GLY A 42 -8.08 19.09 3.40
CA GLY A 42 -6.97 19.91 3.90
C GLY A 42 -5.62 19.23 3.98
N VAL A 43 -5.46 17.97 3.50
CA VAL A 43 -4.17 17.24 3.55
C VAL A 43 -3.08 17.93 2.74
N ALA A 44 -3.44 18.61 1.64
CA ALA A 44 -2.49 19.37 0.83
C ALA A 44 -1.92 20.58 1.61
N GLU A 45 -2.70 21.14 2.52
CA GLU A 45 -2.29 22.27 3.35
C GLU A 45 -1.47 21.82 4.57
N SER A 46 -1.87 20.70 5.19
CA SER A 46 -1.20 20.18 6.39
C SER A 46 -1.35 18.68 6.58
N LEU A 47 -0.22 17.99 6.69
CA LEU A 47 -0.16 16.57 7.04
C LEU A 47 -0.19 16.31 8.56
N ALA A 48 -0.34 17.33 9.39
CA ALA A 48 -0.24 17.20 10.85
C ALA A 48 -1.30 16.22 11.41
N GLY A 49 -2.55 16.31 10.93
CA GLY A 49 -3.63 15.41 11.33
C GLY A 49 -3.33 13.95 10.99
N VAL A 50 -2.96 13.68 9.75
CA VAL A 50 -2.64 12.30 9.28
C VAL A 50 -1.44 11.73 10.05
N ARG A 51 -0.40 12.54 10.30
CA ARG A 51 0.77 12.11 11.10
C ARG A 51 0.38 11.77 12.54
N ALA A 52 -0.51 12.55 13.14
CA ALA A 52 -1.00 12.29 14.49
C ALA A 52 -1.79 10.97 14.56
N GLU A 53 -2.65 10.70 13.56
CA GLU A 53 -3.39 9.45 13.45
C GLU A 53 -2.46 8.25 13.29
N ILE A 54 -1.48 8.33 12.39
CA ILE A 54 -0.49 7.27 12.19
C ILE A 54 0.27 7.00 13.50
N LYS A 55 0.71 8.05 14.19
CA LYS A 55 1.42 7.91 15.47
C LYS A 55 0.55 7.24 16.53
N ARG A 56 -0.72 7.65 16.66
CA ARG A 56 -1.68 7.02 17.59
C ARG A 56 -1.89 5.54 17.26
N GLY A 57 -2.10 5.22 15.97
CA GLY A 57 -2.28 3.84 15.52
C GLY A 57 -1.07 2.97 15.82
N LEU A 58 0.16 3.45 15.55
CA LEU A 58 1.39 2.71 15.87
C LEU A 58 1.57 2.51 17.37
N THR A 59 1.22 3.51 18.19
CA THR A 59 1.30 3.40 19.65
C THR A 59 0.27 2.38 20.18
N ALA A 60 -0.96 2.41 19.67
CA ALA A 60 -2.00 1.45 20.03
C ALA A 60 -1.60 0.02 19.63
N LEU A 61 -1.02 -0.15 18.43
CA LEU A 61 -0.58 -1.45 17.94
C LEU A 61 0.52 -2.05 18.82
N SER A 62 1.44 -1.23 19.32
CA SER A 62 2.50 -1.68 20.25
C SER A 62 1.97 -2.09 21.61
N ALA A 63 0.82 -1.56 22.03
CA ALA A 63 0.21 -1.84 23.32
C ALA A 63 -0.73 -3.07 23.30
N THR A 64 -1.27 -3.42 22.11
CA THR A 64 -2.27 -4.49 21.98
C THR A 64 -1.75 -5.53 20.99
N ARG A 65 -1.66 -6.80 21.42
CA ARG A 65 -1.44 -7.91 20.46
C ARG A 65 -2.56 -7.89 19.44
N ASN A 66 -2.20 -8.06 18.18
CA ASN A 66 -3.15 -7.95 17.08
C ASN A 66 -4.21 -9.07 17.15
N GLU A 67 -5.33 -8.79 17.81
CA GLU A 67 -6.46 -9.71 17.96
C GLU A 67 -7.09 -10.10 16.61
N LEU A 68 -6.88 -9.29 15.57
CA LEU A 68 -7.33 -9.59 14.20
C LEU A 68 -6.68 -10.85 13.63
N LEU A 69 -5.47 -11.19 14.08
CA LEU A 69 -4.76 -12.40 13.65
C LEU A 69 -5.06 -13.61 14.55
N ALA A 70 -5.73 -13.44 15.67
CA ALA A 70 -6.06 -14.52 16.59
C ALA A 70 -6.87 -15.67 15.95
N PRO A 71 -7.81 -15.43 15.00
CA PRO A 71 -8.54 -16.53 14.34
C PRO A 71 -7.75 -17.19 13.19
N LEU A 72 -6.59 -16.68 12.77
CA LEU A 72 -5.81 -17.26 11.67
C LEU A 72 -5.50 -18.76 11.81
N PRO A 73 -5.17 -19.30 12.99
CA PRO A 73 -4.96 -20.74 13.15
C PRO A 73 -6.20 -21.59 12.84
N LEU A 74 -7.39 -20.99 12.86
CA LEU A 74 -8.65 -21.66 12.54
C LEU A 74 -8.99 -21.62 11.05
N THR A 75 -8.27 -20.82 10.25
CA THR A 75 -8.52 -20.69 8.80
C THR A 75 -8.54 -22.01 8.03
N PRO A 76 -7.69 -23.02 8.32
CA PRO A 76 -7.74 -24.30 7.63
C PRO A 76 -9.05 -25.08 7.88
N LEU A 77 -9.76 -24.75 8.96
CA LEU A 77 -11.01 -25.39 9.35
C LEU A 77 -12.25 -24.69 8.77
N VAL A 78 -12.06 -23.50 8.17
CA VAL A 78 -13.15 -22.73 7.56
C VAL A 78 -13.40 -23.23 6.14
N PRO A 79 -14.61 -23.71 5.80
CA PRO A 79 -14.94 -24.10 4.44
C PRO A 79 -14.72 -22.93 3.47
N GLN A 80 -14.10 -23.19 2.33
CA GLN A 80 -13.73 -22.17 1.35
C GLN A 80 -14.91 -21.26 0.92
N ARG A 81 -16.13 -21.82 0.86
CA ARG A 81 -17.35 -21.06 0.53
C ARG A 81 -17.70 -20.03 1.62
N LEU A 82 -17.46 -20.36 2.88
CA LEU A 82 -17.69 -19.47 4.01
C LEU A 82 -16.58 -18.41 4.10
N ALA A 83 -15.33 -18.79 3.85
CA ALA A 83 -14.21 -17.87 3.80
C ALA A 83 -14.44 -16.75 2.77
N ARG A 84 -14.87 -17.10 1.54
CA ARG A 84 -15.19 -16.12 0.50
C ARG A 84 -16.33 -15.18 0.85
N LYS A 85 -17.36 -15.66 1.58
CA LYS A 85 -18.46 -14.80 2.04
C LYS A 85 -17.99 -13.84 3.15
N LEU A 86 -17.17 -14.32 4.07
CA LEU A 86 -16.61 -13.52 5.15
C LEU A 86 -15.62 -12.47 4.61
N GLU A 87 -14.83 -12.82 3.62
CA GLU A 87 -13.92 -11.91 2.93
C GLU A 87 -14.68 -10.74 2.28
N GLY A 88 -15.77 -11.02 1.54
CA GLY A 88 -16.62 -9.99 0.97
C GLY A 88 -17.28 -9.08 2.02
N LEU A 89 -17.62 -9.62 3.20
CA LEU A 89 -18.16 -8.84 4.32
C LEU A 89 -17.07 -8.03 5.06
N ALA A 90 -15.87 -8.60 5.22
CA ALA A 90 -14.76 -7.96 5.92
C ALA A 90 -14.12 -6.83 5.11
N LEU A 91 -14.05 -6.97 3.79
CA LEU A 91 -13.51 -5.95 2.89
C LEU A 91 -14.47 -4.77 2.69
N GLY A 92 -15.77 -4.96 2.97
CA GLY A 92 -16.76 -3.88 2.91
C GLY A 92 -16.83 -3.18 1.55
N SER A 93 -17.38 -1.97 1.51
CA SER A 93 -17.45 -1.16 0.30
C SER A 93 -16.11 -0.47 0.00
N GLY A 94 -15.17 -1.18 -0.60
CA GLY A 94 -13.91 -0.64 -1.10
C GLY A 94 -12.68 -1.18 -0.40
N SER A 95 -11.69 -1.61 -1.19
CA SER A 95 -10.38 -2.00 -0.69
C SER A 95 -9.65 -0.81 -0.09
N PRO A 96 -8.98 -0.96 1.06
CA PRO A 96 -8.15 0.11 1.60
C PRO A 96 -6.97 0.39 0.67
N VAL A 97 -6.48 1.63 0.70
CA VAL A 97 -5.21 1.96 0.04
C VAL A 97 -4.07 1.36 0.84
N GLY A 98 -3.33 0.44 0.23
CA GLY A 98 -2.13 -0.13 0.82
C GLY A 98 -0.98 0.88 0.81
N CYS A 99 -0.38 1.13 1.96
CA CYS A 99 0.74 2.06 2.11
C CYS A 99 1.90 1.38 2.84
N SER A 100 3.03 1.21 2.17
CA SER A 100 4.23 0.63 2.77
C SER A 100 5.37 1.63 2.77
N ASN A 101 5.92 1.91 3.94
CA ASN A 101 7.16 2.67 4.05
C ASN A 101 8.29 1.73 4.45
N LEU A 102 9.20 1.50 3.53
CA LEU A 102 10.33 0.59 3.69
C LEU A 102 11.50 1.23 4.46
N GLY A 103 11.39 2.52 4.79
CA GLY A 103 12.48 3.25 5.43
C GLY A 103 13.70 3.44 4.54
N ALA A 104 14.87 3.47 5.15
CA ALA A 104 16.13 3.50 4.42
C ALA A 104 16.51 2.07 4.03
N LEU A 105 16.67 1.84 2.73
CA LEU A 105 17.12 0.56 2.21
C LEU A 105 18.64 0.46 2.25
N ASP A 106 19.15 -0.76 2.47
CA ASP A 106 20.58 -1.03 2.31
C ASP A 106 20.98 -0.79 0.84
N PRO A 107 22.04 -0.01 0.57
CA PRO A 107 22.52 0.21 -0.79
C PRO A 107 22.76 -1.06 -1.60
N ALA A 108 23.07 -2.17 -0.95
CA ALA A 108 23.29 -3.45 -1.61
C ALA A 108 22.08 -3.94 -2.42
N VAL A 109 20.85 -3.54 -2.07
CA VAL A 109 19.64 -3.94 -2.83
C VAL A 109 19.57 -3.33 -4.23
N ASN A 110 20.35 -2.27 -4.50
CA ASN A 110 20.36 -1.56 -5.78
C ASN A 110 21.71 -1.69 -6.51
N ARG A 111 22.49 -2.73 -6.20
CA ARG A 111 23.83 -2.95 -6.75
C ARG A 111 24.00 -4.36 -7.34
N PRO A 112 23.20 -4.72 -8.38
CA PRO A 112 23.20 -6.08 -8.92
C PRO A 112 24.54 -6.48 -9.56
N ASP A 113 25.30 -5.51 -10.06
CA ASP A 113 26.63 -5.68 -10.67
C ASP A 113 27.78 -5.09 -9.82
N GLY A 114 27.48 -4.66 -8.59
CA GLY A 114 28.43 -4.00 -7.69
C GLY A 114 28.52 -2.48 -7.86
N THR A 115 27.87 -1.89 -8.86
CA THR A 115 27.70 -0.44 -9.01
C THR A 115 26.28 -0.01 -8.62
N ASP A 116 26.11 1.25 -8.24
CA ASP A 116 24.79 1.79 -7.90
C ASP A 116 23.94 1.94 -9.16
N ALA A 117 22.74 1.38 -9.15
CA ALA A 117 21.78 1.61 -10.22
C ALA A 117 21.14 3.00 -10.08
N ASP A 118 20.83 3.64 -11.23
CA ASP A 118 20.25 4.99 -11.25
C ASP A 118 18.85 5.03 -10.65
N TYR A 119 18.10 3.92 -10.77
CA TYR A 119 16.70 3.84 -10.36
C TYR A 119 16.42 2.59 -9.55
N PHE A 120 15.46 2.73 -8.65
CA PHE A 120 14.88 1.62 -7.89
C PHE A 120 13.36 1.68 -7.99
N TRP A 121 12.75 0.55 -8.33
CA TRP A 121 11.31 0.40 -8.31
C TRP A 121 10.95 -1.02 -7.86
N MET A 122 9.76 -1.17 -7.34
CA MET A 122 9.24 -2.47 -6.92
C MET A 122 7.78 -2.62 -7.32
N ARG A 123 7.39 -3.85 -7.57
CA ARG A 123 5.99 -4.22 -7.76
C ARG A 123 5.70 -5.53 -7.08
N GLN A 124 4.47 -5.68 -6.64
CA GLN A 124 3.98 -6.97 -6.19
C GLN A 124 3.62 -7.82 -7.41
N MET A 125 4.05 -9.07 -7.40
CA MET A 125 3.72 -10.05 -8.44
C MET A 125 3.03 -11.23 -7.80
N GLU A 126 1.75 -11.39 -8.09
CA GLU A 126 0.96 -12.54 -7.66
C GLU A 126 0.25 -13.16 -8.85
N SER A 127 0.57 -14.41 -9.16
CA SER A 127 0.01 -15.12 -10.32
C SER A 127 -1.48 -15.41 -10.20
N GLN A 128 -2.04 -15.30 -9.01
CA GLN A 128 -3.47 -15.58 -8.76
C GLN A 128 -4.34 -14.33 -8.80
N ILE A 129 -3.76 -13.13 -8.87
CA ILE A 129 -4.51 -11.89 -8.99
C ILE A 129 -4.84 -11.66 -10.46
N THR A 130 -6.13 -11.78 -10.80
CA THR A 130 -6.65 -11.56 -12.14
C THR A 130 -7.45 -10.26 -12.21
N PRO A 131 -7.66 -9.67 -13.41
CA PRO A 131 -8.56 -8.54 -13.60
C PRO A 131 -9.94 -8.74 -12.98
N ASP A 132 -10.50 -9.94 -13.10
CA ASP A 132 -11.82 -10.27 -12.56
C ASP A 132 -11.83 -10.17 -11.03
N ILE A 133 -10.78 -10.66 -10.36
CA ILE A 133 -10.63 -10.52 -8.90
C ILE A 133 -10.49 -9.05 -8.51
N LEU A 134 -9.69 -8.28 -9.24
CA LEU A 134 -9.50 -6.86 -8.98
C LEU A 134 -10.80 -6.06 -9.17
N ASN A 135 -11.58 -6.39 -10.18
CA ASN A 135 -12.91 -5.80 -10.41
C ASN A 135 -13.88 -6.19 -9.27
N LEU A 136 -13.87 -7.46 -8.85
CA LEU A 136 -14.70 -7.95 -7.75
C LEU A 136 -14.39 -7.22 -6.43
N LEU A 137 -13.12 -6.91 -6.18
CA LEU A 137 -12.66 -6.13 -5.03
C LEU A 137 -12.99 -4.63 -5.15
N GLY A 138 -13.51 -4.21 -6.30
CA GLY A 138 -13.83 -2.83 -6.58
C GLY A 138 -12.61 -1.94 -6.82
N GLY A 139 -11.52 -2.53 -7.27
CA GLY A 139 -10.25 -1.86 -7.52
C GLY A 139 -9.27 -1.97 -6.35
N THR A 140 -8.04 -1.57 -6.59
CA THR A 140 -6.96 -1.55 -5.59
C THR A 140 -5.98 -0.43 -5.88
N LEU A 141 -5.39 0.11 -4.83
CA LEU A 141 -4.23 1.00 -4.92
C LEU A 141 -3.22 0.61 -3.85
N TYR A 142 -1.98 0.44 -4.24
CA TYR A 142 -0.87 0.16 -3.35
C TYR A 142 0.28 1.14 -3.61
N LEU A 143 0.77 1.76 -2.55
CA LEU A 143 1.87 2.71 -2.57
C LEU A 143 3.00 2.15 -1.72
N ALA A 144 4.19 2.04 -2.31
CA ALA A 144 5.41 1.69 -1.57
C ALA A 144 6.40 2.83 -1.69
N SER A 145 7.00 3.22 -0.58
CA SER A 145 8.00 4.27 -0.54
C SER A 145 9.21 3.85 0.29
N GLY A 146 10.32 4.49 0.06
CA GLY A 146 11.54 4.28 0.81
C GLY A 146 12.61 5.29 0.43
N ARG A 147 13.78 5.13 1.02
CA ARG A 147 14.94 5.94 0.72
C ARG A 147 16.10 5.05 0.30
N LEU A 148 16.74 5.40 -0.79
CA LEU A 148 17.93 4.74 -1.32
C LEU A 148 18.92 5.81 -1.79
N HIS A 149 20.20 5.69 -1.44
CA HIS A 149 21.24 6.69 -1.77
C HIS A 149 20.84 8.14 -1.43
N GLY A 150 20.12 8.35 -0.34
CA GLY A 150 19.63 9.67 0.08
C GLY A 150 18.41 10.20 -0.68
N GLN A 151 17.97 9.53 -1.74
CA GLN A 151 16.79 9.87 -2.53
C GLN A 151 15.56 9.11 -2.05
N VAL A 152 14.39 9.75 -2.13
CA VAL A 152 13.10 9.08 -1.85
C VAL A 152 12.54 8.54 -3.15
N PHE A 153 12.11 7.30 -3.15
CA PHE A 153 11.35 6.70 -4.24
C PHE A 153 9.90 6.46 -3.80
N LEU A 154 9.00 6.49 -4.77
CA LEU A 154 7.60 6.11 -4.64
C LEU A 154 7.23 5.17 -5.79
N ALA A 155 6.79 3.97 -5.45
CA ALA A 155 6.20 3.02 -6.39
C ALA A 155 4.70 2.95 -6.17
N ALA A 156 3.92 3.12 -7.24
CA ALA A 156 2.48 3.03 -7.21
C ALA A 156 2.02 1.88 -8.11
N SER A 157 1.12 1.05 -7.59
CA SER A 157 0.43 -0.01 -8.33
C SER A 157 -1.06 0.14 -8.10
N GLY A 158 -1.83 0.23 -9.17
CA GLY A 158 -3.26 0.49 -9.05
C GLY A 158 -4.08 -0.20 -10.14
N TRP A 159 -5.30 -0.53 -9.79
CA TRP A 159 -6.34 -1.03 -10.67
C TRP A 159 -7.66 -0.35 -10.32
N GLU A 160 -8.26 0.32 -11.27
CA GLU A 160 -9.58 0.90 -11.14
C GLU A 160 -10.60 -0.07 -11.74
N ALA A 161 -11.60 -0.47 -10.95
CA ALA A 161 -12.60 -1.41 -11.40
C ALA A 161 -13.44 -0.84 -12.54
N ASP A 162 -13.78 -1.68 -13.48
CA ASP A 162 -14.64 -1.35 -14.64
C ASP A 162 -14.13 -0.18 -15.51
N CYS A 163 -12.84 0.10 -15.44
CA CYS A 163 -12.20 1.17 -16.20
C CYS A 163 -11.07 0.64 -17.10
N ALA A 164 -10.72 1.44 -18.12
CA ALA A 164 -9.53 1.20 -18.93
C ALA A 164 -8.28 1.56 -18.13
N ASN A 165 -7.65 0.53 -17.57
CA ASN A 165 -6.41 0.69 -16.80
C ASN A 165 -5.21 0.82 -17.72
N SER A 166 -4.32 1.78 -17.43
CA SER A 166 -3.03 1.92 -18.10
C SER A 166 -1.98 2.54 -17.19
N THR A 167 -0.73 2.10 -17.35
CA THR A 167 0.42 2.66 -16.63
C THR A 167 0.54 4.17 -16.84
N ARG A 168 0.25 4.65 -18.05
CA ARG A 168 0.29 6.09 -18.36
C ARG A 168 -0.72 6.87 -17.51
N ARG A 169 -1.96 6.40 -17.44
CA ARG A 169 -3.01 7.07 -16.65
C ARG A 169 -2.64 7.11 -15.16
N LEU A 170 -2.19 5.98 -14.59
CA LEU A 170 -1.75 5.94 -13.20
C LEU A 170 -0.59 6.90 -12.94
N ALA A 171 0.40 6.92 -13.83
CA ALA A 171 1.54 7.81 -13.69
C ALA A 171 1.15 9.29 -13.78
N GLU A 172 0.22 9.66 -14.66
CA GLU A 172 -0.32 11.03 -14.73
C GLU A 172 -1.05 11.42 -13.44
N GLN A 173 -1.83 10.50 -12.86
CA GLN A 173 -2.54 10.72 -11.59
C GLN A 173 -1.57 10.90 -10.42
N VAL A 174 -0.53 10.05 -10.34
CA VAL A 174 0.52 10.16 -9.31
C VAL A 174 1.29 11.47 -9.45
N THR A 175 1.64 11.86 -10.67
CA THR A 175 2.34 13.12 -10.93
C THR A 175 1.52 14.32 -10.45
N ARG A 176 0.24 14.39 -10.81
CA ARG A 176 -0.66 15.46 -10.34
C ARG A 176 -0.76 15.49 -8.81
N ALA A 177 -0.93 14.32 -8.19
CA ALA A 177 -0.97 14.24 -6.74
C ALA A 177 0.32 14.76 -6.08
N LEU A 178 1.50 14.49 -6.66
CA LEU A 178 2.77 15.02 -6.16
C LEU A 178 2.85 16.55 -6.34
N GLU A 179 2.39 17.05 -7.48
CA GLU A 179 2.34 18.50 -7.77
C GLU A 179 1.45 19.26 -6.79
N ASP A 180 0.31 18.68 -6.38
CA ASP A 180 -0.58 19.24 -5.34
C ASP A 180 0.12 19.44 -3.99
N PHE A 181 1.16 18.63 -3.72
CA PHE A 181 2.03 18.77 -2.54
C PHE A 181 3.30 19.59 -2.80
N GLY A 182 3.44 20.22 -3.96
CA GLY A 182 4.64 20.96 -4.36
C GLY A 182 5.87 20.06 -4.56
N LEU A 183 5.66 18.78 -4.82
CA LEU A 183 6.72 17.80 -5.04
C LEU A 183 6.91 17.57 -6.55
N SER A 184 8.18 17.39 -6.93
CA SER A 184 8.56 16.98 -8.29
C SER A 184 9.53 15.81 -8.22
N GLY A 185 9.59 15.01 -9.27
CA GLY A 185 10.50 13.87 -9.33
C GLY A 185 10.73 13.39 -10.76
N THR A 186 11.80 12.60 -10.93
CA THR A 186 12.03 11.87 -12.17
C THR A 186 11.07 10.69 -12.24
N ARG A 187 10.43 10.53 -13.37
CA ARG A 187 9.45 9.48 -13.61
C ARG A 187 10.02 8.40 -14.50
N GLU A 188 9.93 7.17 -14.04
CA GLU A 188 10.03 5.99 -14.89
C GLU A 188 8.72 5.21 -14.89
N ALA A 189 8.20 4.92 -16.07
CA ALA A 189 7.04 4.06 -16.24
C ALA A 189 7.49 2.78 -16.94
N THR A 190 7.54 1.70 -16.19
CA THR A 190 7.81 0.39 -16.78
C THR A 190 6.50 -0.17 -17.36
N LEU A 191 6.45 -0.25 -18.68
CA LEU A 191 5.40 -0.99 -19.38
C LEU A 191 5.69 -2.47 -19.20
N THR A 192 4.92 -3.15 -18.40
CA THR A 192 4.85 -4.60 -18.44
C THR A 192 3.53 -4.97 -19.08
N SER A 193 3.59 -5.33 -20.35
CA SER A 193 2.53 -6.16 -20.94
C SER A 193 2.49 -7.50 -20.22
N PRO A 194 1.31 -8.07 -20.02
CA PRO A 194 1.13 -9.40 -19.48
C PRO A 194 1.81 -10.45 -20.33
#